data_9ed787c52e31a77ea4acfd6d4398dce8
#
_entry.id   9ed787c52e31a77ea4acfd6d4398dce8
#
_cell.length_a   1.000
_cell.length_b   1.000
_cell.length_c   1.000
_cell.angle_alpha   90.00
_cell.angle_beta   90.00
_cell.angle_gamma   90.00
#
_symmetry.space_group_name_H-M   'P 1'
#
loop_
_entity.id
_entity.type
_entity.pdbx_description
1 polymer ?
#
loop_
_entity_poly.entity_id
_entity_poly.type
_entity_poly.pdbx_seq_one_letter_code
_entity_poly.pdbx_strand_id
1 'polypeptide(L)'
;MTRPTWDQYFTKIVKVTSERSSCERLHVGCVLVKDNRIISQGYNGFLPGCKHNSIVRDNHEQATVHAEQNALMDCAKRGVSCNNSTAYITHYPCIICTRLLLAAGIKEIKYLTDYKNDELVANFCEQCNTIICKLL
;
A
#
# COMPACT_ATOMS: atom_id res chain seq x y z
N MET A 1 7.88 -24.96 17.57
CA MET A 1 7.54 -23.66 16.97
C MET A 1 8.12 -23.60 15.58
N THR A 2 7.29 -23.32 14.60
CA THR A 2 7.74 -23.19 13.21
C THR A 2 8.03 -21.73 12.86
N ARG A 3 9.01 -21.55 12.02
CA ARG A 3 9.34 -20.23 11.49
C ARG A 3 8.20 -19.76 10.57
N PRO A 4 7.75 -18.50 10.66
CA PRO A 4 6.70 -18.02 9.76
C PRO A 4 7.18 -18.02 8.30
N THR A 5 6.25 -18.19 7.36
CA THR A 5 6.54 -17.99 5.94
C THR A 5 6.80 -16.50 5.71
N TRP A 6 7.38 -16.16 4.56
CA TRP A 6 7.58 -14.75 4.21
C TRP A 6 6.26 -13.99 4.17
N ASP A 7 5.20 -14.59 3.62
CA ASP A 7 3.88 -13.95 3.60
C ASP A 7 3.32 -13.73 5.00
N GLN A 8 3.47 -14.70 5.89
CA GLN A 8 3.05 -14.55 7.30
C GLN A 8 3.83 -13.45 8.00
N TYR A 9 5.13 -13.40 7.76
CA TYR A 9 6.02 -12.40 8.34
C TYR A 9 5.64 -10.98 7.88
N PHE A 10 5.53 -10.78 6.56
CA PHE A 10 5.19 -9.46 6.02
C PHE A 10 3.74 -9.06 6.31
N THR A 11 2.84 -10.04 6.46
CA THR A 11 1.48 -9.77 6.93
C THR A 11 1.49 -9.12 8.32
N LYS A 12 2.29 -9.66 9.23
CA LYS A 12 2.41 -9.07 10.58
C LYS A 12 3.00 -7.67 10.52
N ILE A 13 4.03 -7.48 9.69
CA ILE A 13 4.69 -6.17 9.57
C ILE A 13 3.73 -5.13 9.00
N VAL A 14 2.98 -5.45 7.95
CA VAL A 14 2.07 -4.48 7.35
C VAL A 14 0.93 -4.12 8.30
N LYS A 15 0.48 -5.06 9.12
CA LYS A 15 -0.53 -4.78 10.15
C LYS A 15 0.01 -3.78 11.19
N VAL A 16 1.23 -4.01 11.67
CA VAL A 16 1.87 -3.09 12.62
C VAL A 16 2.08 -1.72 11.96
N THR A 17 2.49 -1.70 10.70
CA THR A 17 2.67 -0.45 9.95
C THR A 17 1.38 0.36 9.92
N SER A 18 0.23 -0.29 9.71
CA SER A 18 -1.06 0.39 9.64
C SER A 18 -1.45 1.06 10.96
N GLU A 19 -0.95 0.56 12.09
CA GLU A 19 -1.24 1.12 13.41
C GLU A 19 -0.70 2.54 13.58
N ARG A 20 0.27 2.95 12.77
CA ARG A 20 0.82 4.30 12.79
C ARG A 20 -0.08 5.32 12.08
N SER A 21 -1.11 4.87 11.36
CA SER A 21 -1.99 5.78 10.63
C SER A 21 -2.62 6.82 11.55
N SER A 22 -2.58 8.08 11.12
CA SER A 22 -3.23 9.19 11.82
C SER A 22 -4.67 9.42 11.35
N CYS A 23 -5.14 8.65 10.39
CA CYS A 23 -6.53 8.72 9.94
C CYS A 23 -7.45 8.08 10.97
N GLU A 24 -8.61 8.70 11.23
CA GLU A 24 -9.55 8.17 12.20
C GLU A 24 -10.47 7.10 11.61
N ARG A 25 -10.74 7.20 10.32
CA ARG A 25 -11.76 6.38 9.65
C ARG A 25 -11.27 5.00 9.28
N LEU A 26 -10.03 4.86 8.83
CA LEU A 26 -9.47 3.61 8.36
C LEU A 26 -7.95 3.66 8.47
N HIS A 27 -7.37 2.61 9.03
CA HIS A 27 -5.91 2.49 9.17
C HIS A 27 -5.40 1.52 8.11
N VAL A 28 -4.68 2.05 7.13
CA VAL A 28 -4.12 1.27 6.04
C VAL A 28 -2.59 1.28 6.14
N GLY A 29 -1.98 0.15 5.87
CA GLY A 29 -0.53 0.01 5.79
C GLY A 29 -0.12 -0.57 4.45
N CYS A 30 1.06 -0.20 3.98
CA CYS A 30 1.67 -0.73 2.78
C CYS A 30 3.16 -0.96 3.03
N VAL A 31 3.64 -2.15 2.69
CA VAL A 31 5.06 -2.51 2.80
C VAL A 31 5.52 -3.01 1.44
N LEU A 32 6.56 -2.38 0.91
CA LEU A 32 7.17 -2.79 -0.36
C LEU A 32 8.37 -3.69 -0.08
N VAL A 33 8.39 -4.84 -0.72
CA VAL A 33 9.39 -5.89 -0.47
C VAL A 33 10.05 -6.29 -1.77
N LYS A 34 11.36 -6.38 -1.77
CA LYS A 34 12.15 -6.87 -2.91
C LYS A 34 13.20 -7.86 -2.40
N ASP A 35 13.22 -9.04 -3.00
CA ASP A 35 14.14 -10.11 -2.59
C ASP A 35 14.05 -10.40 -1.09
N ASN A 36 12.82 -10.44 -0.58
CA ASN A 36 12.48 -10.66 0.84
C ASN A 36 13.08 -9.59 1.77
N ARG A 37 13.35 -8.41 1.25
CA ARG A 37 13.82 -7.26 2.02
C ARG A 37 12.81 -6.13 1.93
N ILE A 38 12.49 -5.53 3.06
CA ILE A 38 11.63 -4.34 3.09
C ILE A 38 12.42 -3.18 2.53
N ILE A 39 11.91 -2.57 1.46
CA ILE A 39 12.55 -1.41 0.85
C ILE A 39 11.82 -0.11 1.16
N SER A 40 10.54 -0.18 1.53
CA SER A 40 9.76 0.99 1.91
C SER A 40 8.53 0.57 2.69
N GLN A 41 8.02 1.49 3.49
CA GLN A 41 6.79 1.34 4.25
C GLN A 41 5.98 2.63 4.15
N GLY A 42 4.66 2.50 4.19
CA GLY A 42 3.78 3.65 4.23
C GLY A 42 2.51 3.32 4.99
N TYR A 43 1.90 4.33 5.56
CA TYR A 43 0.57 4.25 6.16
C TYR A 43 -0.18 5.51 5.78
N ASN A 44 -1.52 5.43 5.77
CA ASN A 44 -2.30 6.60 5.38
C ASN A 44 -2.26 7.64 6.50
N GLY A 45 -2.15 8.91 6.12
CA GLY A 45 -2.04 9.97 7.09
C GLY A 45 -1.84 11.32 6.45
N PHE A 46 -1.75 12.33 7.32
CA PHE A 46 -1.55 13.71 6.90
C PHE A 46 -0.11 13.93 6.44
N LEU A 47 0.08 14.94 5.61
CA LEU A 47 1.42 15.27 5.13
C LEU A 47 2.34 15.64 6.30
N PRO A 48 3.60 15.16 6.28
CA PRO A 48 4.56 15.53 7.32
C PRO A 48 4.69 17.05 7.46
N GLY A 49 4.59 17.55 8.68
CA GLY A 49 4.68 18.98 8.97
C GLY A 49 3.39 19.76 8.77
N CYS A 50 2.35 19.14 8.22
CA CYS A 50 1.05 19.78 8.07
C CYS A 50 0.16 19.51 9.29
N LYS A 51 -0.87 20.33 9.46
CA LYS A 51 -1.85 20.13 10.52
C LYS A 51 -2.68 18.88 10.26
N HIS A 52 -3.04 18.17 11.32
CA HIS A 52 -3.87 16.97 11.23
C HIS A 52 -5.36 17.35 11.20
N ASN A 53 -5.75 18.12 10.20
CA ASN A 53 -7.13 18.56 10.00
C ASN A 53 -7.65 18.03 8.68
N SER A 54 -8.76 17.29 8.74
CA SER A 54 -9.43 16.78 7.54
C SER A 54 -9.93 17.95 6.67
N ILE A 55 -9.70 17.84 5.38
CA ILE A 55 -10.20 18.81 4.39
C ILE A 55 -10.93 18.01 3.32
N VAL A 56 -12.26 18.12 3.30
CA VAL A 56 -13.09 17.39 2.34
C VAL A 56 -13.53 18.32 1.23
N ARG A 57 -13.34 17.90 0.00
CA ARG A 57 -13.74 18.63 -1.19
C ARG A 57 -14.35 17.64 -2.18
N ASP A 58 -15.57 17.91 -2.63
CA ASP A 58 -16.30 17.03 -3.54
C ASP A 58 -16.38 15.57 -3.00
N ASN A 59 -16.67 15.45 -1.70
CA ASN A 59 -16.76 14.17 -0.97
C ASN A 59 -15.46 13.38 -0.90
N HIS A 60 -14.31 14.00 -1.21
CA HIS A 60 -13.01 13.36 -1.14
C HIS A 60 -12.11 14.07 -0.12
N GLU A 61 -11.42 13.29 0.69
CA GLU A 61 -10.42 13.79 1.64
C GLU A 61 -9.20 14.30 0.88
N GLN A 62 -8.80 15.55 1.13
CA GLN A 62 -7.68 16.19 0.44
C GLN A 62 -6.43 16.31 1.30
N ALA A 63 -6.56 16.17 2.61
CA ALA A 63 -5.43 16.44 3.51
C ALA A 63 -4.58 15.21 3.81
N THR A 64 -5.03 14.02 3.45
CA THR A 64 -4.31 12.78 3.73
C THR A 64 -3.78 12.13 2.44
N VAL A 65 -2.71 11.37 2.61
CA VAL A 65 -2.08 10.59 1.54
C VAL A 65 -2.34 9.12 1.84
N HIS A 66 -2.60 8.33 0.80
CA HIS A 66 -2.84 6.89 0.96
C HIS A 66 -1.55 6.16 1.34
N ALA A 67 -1.68 5.01 2.01
CA ALA A 67 -0.54 4.20 2.44
C ALA A 67 0.37 3.83 1.26
N GLU A 68 -0.22 3.40 0.16
CA GLU A 68 0.51 3.01 -1.04
C GLU A 68 1.27 4.20 -1.64
N GLN A 69 0.62 5.37 -1.67
CA GLN A 69 1.25 6.60 -2.14
C GLN A 69 2.44 6.97 -1.27
N ASN A 70 2.28 6.90 0.05
CA ASN A 70 3.36 7.20 0.99
C ASN A 70 4.55 6.25 0.81
N ALA A 71 4.29 4.96 0.62
CA ALA A 71 5.37 3.98 0.40
C ALA A 71 6.13 4.27 -0.90
N LEU A 72 5.40 4.58 -1.98
CA LEU A 72 6.01 4.92 -3.27
C LEU A 72 6.80 6.23 -3.19
N MET A 73 6.25 7.24 -2.54
CA MET A 73 6.92 8.54 -2.39
C MET A 73 8.14 8.45 -1.48
N ASP A 74 8.11 7.58 -0.49
CA ASP A 74 9.30 7.29 0.32
C ASP A 74 10.43 6.74 -0.56
N CYS A 75 10.12 5.82 -1.46
CA CYS A 75 11.10 5.33 -2.43
C CYS A 75 11.65 6.47 -3.28
N ALA A 76 10.77 7.33 -3.79
CA ALA A 76 11.18 8.46 -4.62
C ALA A 76 12.09 9.42 -3.84
N LYS A 77 11.73 9.72 -2.60
CA LYS A 77 12.49 10.66 -1.75
C LYS A 77 13.89 10.14 -1.42
N ARG A 78 14.02 8.85 -1.20
CA ARG A 78 15.31 8.23 -0.83
C ARG A 78 16.11 7.71 -2.04
N GLY A 79 15.55 7.79 -3.24
CA GLY A 79 16.22 7.31 -4.44
C GLY A 79 16.31 5.78 -4.50
N VAL A 80 15.29 5.08 -3.98
CA VAL A 80 15.23 3.61 -3.97
C VAL A 80 14.29 3.15 -5.06
N SER A 81 14.74 2.26 -5.94
CA SER A 81 13.87 1.67 -6.96
C SER A 81 12.96 0.62 -6.34
N CYS A 82 11.67 0.70 -6.63
CA CYS A 82 10.69 -0.33 -6.24
C CYS A 82 10.32 -1.22 -7.42
N ASN A 83 11.01 -1.11 -8.54
CA ASN A 83 10.73 -1.94 -9.72
C ASN A 83 10.89 -3.43 -9.39
N ASN A 84 9.95 -4.25 -9.82
CA ASN A 84 9.90 -5.70 -9.56
C ASN A 84 9.69 -6.06 -8.08
N SER A 85 9.12 -5.14 -7.29
CA SER A 85 8.82 -5.40 -5.88
C SER A 85 7.44 -6.01 -5.69
N THR A 86 7.19 -6.52 -4.50
CA THR A 86 5.89 -6.99 -4.03
C THR A 86 5.33 -5.96 -3.05
N ALA A 87 4.07 -5.59 -3.20
CA ALA A 87 3.39 -4.69 -2.27
C ALA A 87 2.47 -5.52 -1.36
N TYR A 88 2.72 -5.46 -0.06
CA TYR A 88 1.82 -6.01 0.96
C TYR A 88 0.97 -4.86 1.48
N ILE A 89 -0.34 -5.00 1.40
CA ILE A 89 -1.28 -3.94 1.77
C ILE A 89 -2.36 -4.51 2.69
N THR A 90 -2.75 -3.78 3.71
CA THR A 90 -3.80 -4.25 4.63
C THR A 90 -5.16 -4.37 3.95
N HIS A 91 -5.44 -3.52 2.95
CA HIS A 91 -6.75 -3.46 2.28
C HIS A 91 -6.57 -3.51 0.77
N TYR A 92 -7.62 -3.96 0.08
CA TYR A 92 -7.65 -3.95 -1.38
C TYR A 92 -7.39 -2.52 -1.88
N PRO A 93 -6.44 -2.33 -2.81
CA PRO A 93 -6.05 -0.98 -3.23
C PRO A 93 -7.12 -0.32 -4.09
N CYS A 94 -7.27 0.98 -3.95
CA CYS A 94 -8.16 1.75 -4.84
C CYS A 94 -7.55 1.85 -6.24
N ILE A 95 -8.35 2.27 -7.21
CA ILE A 95 -7.90 2.37 -8.59
C ILE A 95 -6.75 3.38 -8.75
N ILE A 96 -6.78 4.47 -8.01
CA ILE A 96 -5.72 5.48 -8.07
C ILE A 96 -4.39 4.88 -7.63
N CYS A 97 -4.36 4.22 -6.48
CA CYS A 97 -3.14 3.60 -5.96
C CYS A 97 -2.68 2.45 -6.83
N THR A 98 -3.61 1.66 -7.36
CA THR A 98 -3.27 0.55 -8.27
C THR A 98 -2.52 1.05 -9.50
N ARG A 99 -3.01 2.12 -10.13
CA ARG A 99 -2.33 2.71 -11.29
C ARG A 99 -0.90 3.13 -10.94
N LEU A 100 -0.71 3.73 -9.77
CA LEU A 100 0.61 4.16 -9.33
C LEU A 100 1.55 2.98 -9.05
N LEU A 101 1.04 1.95 -8.37
CA LEU A 101 1.81 0.74 -8.10
C LEU A 101 2.26 0.07 -9.39
N LEU A 102 1.34 -0.08 -10.36
CA LEU A 102 1.67 -0.69 -11.64
C LEU A 102 2.67 0.17 -12.43
N ALA A 103 2.47 1.49 -12.45
CA ALA A 103 3.38 2.40 -13.13
C ALA A 103 4.78 2.38 -12.50
N ALA A 104 4.88 2.12 -11.21
CA ALA A 104 6.16 2.04 -10.49
C ALA A 104 6.87 0.69 -10.69
N GLY A 105 6.22 -0.27 -11.35
CA GLY A 105 6.82 -1.56 -11.64
C GLY A 105 6.57 -2.64 -10.60
N ILE A 106 5.58 -2.47 -9.73
CA ILE A 106 5.21 -3.50 -8.76
C ILE A 106 4.71 -4.73 -9.52
N LYS A 107 5.26 -5.90 -9.22
CA LYS A 107 4.93 -7.15 -9.92
C LYS A 107 3.90 -8.02 -9.21
N GLU A 108 3.73 -7.83 -7.92
CA GLU A 108 2.76 -8.56 -7.11
C GLU A 108 2.13 -7.64 -6.08
N ILE A 109 0.81 -7.76 -5.92
CA ILE A 109 0.06 -7.04 -4.89
C ILE A 109 -0.61 -8.10 -4.02
N LYS A 110 -0.31 -8.10 -2.73
CA LYS A 110 -0.87 -9.03 -1.75
C LYS A 110 -1.60 -8.23 -0.69
N TYR A 111 -2.91 -8.45 -0.56
CA TYR A 111 -3.73 -7.69 0.36
C TYR A 111 -4.44 -8.60 1.36
N LEU A 112 -4.86 -8.04 2.49
CA LEU A 112 -5.42 -8.83 3.58
C LEU A 112 -6.95 -8.77 3.64
N THR A 113 -7.53 -7.61 3.37
CA THR A 113 -8.96 -7.36 3.56
C THR A 113 -9.57 -6.74 2.32
N ASP A 114 -10.73 -7.26 1.90
CA ASP A 114 -11.48 -6.66 0.82
C ASP A 114 -11.99 -5.28 1.24
N TYR A 115 -11.96 -4.33 0.32
CA TYR A 115 -12.42 -2.99 0.58
C TYR A 115 -12.83 -2.31 -0.74
N LYS A 116 -14.15 -2.21 -0.97
CA LYS A 116 -14.70 -1.56 -2.18
C LYS A 116 -13.96 -2.00 -3.45
N ASN A 117 -13.80 -3.30 -3.62
CA ASN A 117 -13.03 -3.87 -4.71
C ASN A 117 -13.58 -3.44 -6.07
N ASP A 118 -12.83 -2.58 -6.74
CA ASP A 118 -13.17 -2.10 -8.08
C ASP A 118 -12.64 -3.10 -9.11
N GLU A 119 -13.49 -3.57 -10.00
CA GLU A 119 -13.09 -4.56 -11.03
C GLU A 119 -12.03 -4.03 -12.00
N LEU A 120 -11.89 -2.71 -12.16
CA LEU A 120 -10.82 -2.14 -12.96
C LEU A 120 -9.44 -2.44 -12.38
N VAL A 121 -9.33 -2.60 -11.07
CA VAL A 121 -8.06 -2.95 -10.41
C VAL A 121 -7.56 -4.29 -10.92
N ALA A 122 -8.38 -5.33 -10.85
CA ALA A 122 -8.02 -6.65 -11.34
C ALA A 122 -7.74 -6.65 -12.85
N ASN A 123 -8.53 -5.88 -13.60
CA ASN A 123 -8.38 -5.76 -15.04
C ASN A 123 -7.00 -5.18 -15.42
N PHE A 124 -6.62 -4.07 -14.78
CA PHE A 124 -5.32 -3.45 -15.05
C PHE A 124 -4.15 -4.32 -14.58
N CYS A 125 -4.30 -5.00 -13.46
CA CYS A 125 -3.27 -5.94 -13.01
C CYS A 125 -3.04 -7.04 -14.04
N GLU A 126 -4.12 -7.61 -14.58
CA GLU A 126 -4.03 -8.64 -15.62
C GLU A 126 -3.32 -8.11 -16.87
N GLN A 127 -3.69 -6.92 -17.34
CA GLN A 127 -3.07 -6.31 -18.52
C GLN A 127 -1.58 -6.04 -18.32
N CYS A 128 -1.18 -5.72 -17.10
CA CYS A 128 0.22 -5.45 -16.77
C CYS A 128 1.01 -6.68 -16.34
N ASN A 129 0.41 -7.86 -16.40
CA ASN A 129 1.00 -9.13 -15.92
C ASN A 129 1.42 -9.03 -14.43
N THR A 130 0.64 -8.32 -13.64
CA THR A 130 0.85 -8.20 -12.21
C THR A 130 -0.17 -9.10 -11.49
N ILE A 131 0.32 -9.89 -10.55
CA ILE A 131 -0.54 -10.77 -9.75
C ILE A 131 -1.11 -9.95 -8.59
N ILE A 132 -2.42 -10.04 -8.39
CA ILE A 132 -3.07 -9.51 -7.20
C ILE A 132 -3.77 -10.65 -6.49
N CYS A 133 -3.46 -10.86 -5.23
CA CYS A 133 -4.05 -11.95 -4.46
C CYS A 133 -4.32 -11.55 -3.01
N LYS A 134 -5.35 -12.18 -2.45
CA LYS A 134 -5.73 -12.00 -1.06
C LYS A 134 -4.98 -13.01 -0.18
N LEU A 135 -4.39 -12.53 0.90
CA LEU A 135 -3.78 -13.39 1.91
C LEU A 135 -4.78 -13.66 3.04
N LEU A 136 -4.68 -14.81 3.61
CA LEU A 136 -5.55 -15.21 4.72
C LEU A 136 -5.04 -14.72 6.07
#